data_d2417a36f21a67f3d3776929160fc42b
#
_entry.id   d2417a36f21a67f3d3776929160fc42b
#
_cell.length_a   1.000
_cell.length_b   1.000
_cell.length_c   1.000
_cell.angle_alpha   90.00
_cell.angle_beta   90.00
_cell.angle_gamma   90.00
#
_symmetry.space_group_name_H-M   'P 1'
#
loop_
_entity.id
_entity.type
_entity.pdbx_description
1 polymer ?
#
loop_
_entity_poly.entity_id
_entity_poly.type
_entity_poly.pdbx_seq_one_letter_code
_entity_poly.pdbx_strand_id
1 'polypeptide(L)'
;MNFKLNYEGFDNYLLGKGFIDGGVHYVFRFENGYGASVIKAYWTYGGMKDLWELAVIRFFGEENNEYKLDYDTEITDNVCGYNTDDDVRELLAGIKALENPDK
;
A
#
# COMPACT_ATOMS: atom_id res chain seq x y z
N MET A 1 -0.26 -10.49 17.12
CA MET A 1 -0.09 -9.71 15.89
C MET A 1 -1.36 -8.90 15.63
N ASN A 2 -1.21 -7.61 15.37
CA ASN A 2 -2.35 -6.73 15.13
C ASN A 2 -2.56 -6.56 13.63
N PHE A 3 -3.70 -7.04 13.12
CA PHE A 3 -4.04 -6.97 11.70
C PHE A 3 -4.85 -5.74 11.32
N LYS A 4 -5.06 -4.83 12.25
CA LYS A 4 -5.81 -3.61 11.99
C LYS A 4 -4.85 -2.44 11.74
N LEU A 5 -4.85 -1.95 10.50
CA LEU A 5 -4.04 -0.81 10.11
C LEU A 5 -4.75 0.49 10.51
N ASN A 6 -4.02 1.41 11.11
CA ASN A 6 -4.52 2.78 11.30
C ASN A 6 -4.16 3.61 10.06
N TYR A 7 -5.15 3.81 9.20
CA TYR A 7 -4.99 4.59 7.97
C TYR A 7 -5.77 5.90 8.02
N GLU A 8 -5.86 6.51 9.20
CA GLU A 8 -6.56 7.78 9.40
C GLU A 8 -6.09 8.83 8.39
N GLY A 9 -7.05 9.49 7.73
CA GLY A 9 -6.77 10.46 6.67
C GLY A 9 -6.80 9.86 5.27
N PHE A 10 -6.86 8.53 5.14
CA PHE A 10 -6.83 7.83 3.85
C PHE A 10 -8.06 6.95 3.65
N ASP A 11 -9.11 7.14 4.45
CA ASP A 11 -10.33 6.33 4.40
C ASP A 11 -10.98 6.34 3.03
N ASN A 12 -10.98 7.49 2.36
CA ASN A 12 -11.59 7.65 1.04
C ASN A 12 -10.84 6.93 -0.08
N TYR A 13 -9.63 6.47 0.21
CA TYR A 13 -8.76 5.83 -0.79
C TYR A 13 -8.65 4.33 -0.59
N LEU A 14 -9.23 3.80 0.47
CA LEU A 14 -9.23 2.36 0.71
C LEU A 14 -10.11 1.67 -0.32
N LEU A 15 -9.49 0.90 -1.20
CA LEU A 15 -10.19 0.13 -2.22
C LEU A 15 -10.75 -1.16 -1.65
N GLY A 16 -9.98 -1.82 -0.79
CA GLY A 16 -10.41 -3.08 -0.20
C GLY A 16 -9.49 -3.57 0.90
N LYS A 17 -10.05 -4.45 1.72
CA LYS A 17 -9.33 -5.17 2.76
C LYS A 17 -9.74 -6.63 2.68
N GLY A 18 -8.76 -7.52 2.69
CA GLY A 18 -9.02 -8.96 2.66
C GLY A 18 -8.10 -9.70 3.60
N PHE A 19 -8.55 -10.86 4.06
CA PHE A 19 -7.70 -11.77 4.82
C PHE A 19 -6.96 -12.68 3.84
N ILE A 20 -5.68 -12.88 4.12
CA ILE A 20 -4.81 -13.76 3.36
C ILE A 20 -4.27 -14.83 4.30
N ASP A 21 -3.61 -15.83 3.75
CA ASP A 21 -3.02 -16.87 4.58
C ASP A 21 -2.02 -16.27 5.56
N GLY A 22 -2.35 -16.33 6.83
CA GLY A 22 -1.50 -15.83 7.92
C GLY A 22 -1.58 -14.35 8.17
N GLY A 23 -2.49 -13.60 7.54
CA GLY A 23 -2.54 -12.17 7.76
C GLY A 23 -3.63 -11.42 7.04
N VAL A 24 -3.33 -10.16 6.69
CA VAL A 24 -4.29 -9.22 6.13
C VAL A 24 -3.64 -8.37 5.04
N HIS A 25 -4.44 -7.98 4.07
CA HIS A 25 -4.02 -7.18 2.92
C HIS A 25 -4.97 -6.00 2.75
N TYR A 26 -4.42 -4.79 2.73
CA TYR A 26 -5.14 -3.55 2.43
C TYR A 26 -4.67 -3.01 1.10
N VAL A 27 -5.60 -2.53 0.27
CA VAL A 27 -5.27 -1.94 -1.03
C VAL A 27 -5.86 -0.54 -1.09
N PHE A 28 -5.03 0.43 -1.47
CA PHE A 28 -5.41 1.83 -1.61
C PHE A 28 -5.26 2.26 -3.07
N ARG A 29 -6.19 3.10 -3.54
CA ARG A 29 -6.15 3.66 -4.88
C ARG A 29 -6.29 5.18 -4.79
N PHE A 30 -5.34 5.89 -5.39
CA PHE A 30 -5.35 7.36 -5.45
C PHE A 30 -5.77 7.84 -6.84
N GLU A 31 -6.15 9.12 -6.92
CA GLU A 31 -6.63 9.73 -8.17
C GLU A 31 -5.54 9.87 -9.23
N ASN A 32 -4.27 9.82 -8.82
CA ASN A 32 -3.13 9.94 -9.72
C ASN A 32 -2.78 8.64 -10.47
N GLY A 33 -3.57 7.59 -10.30
CA GLY A 33 -3.32 6.29 -10.93
C GLY A 33 -2.44 5.36 -10.13
N TYR A 34 -1.83 5.84 -9.05
CA TYR A 34 -1.04 5.03 -8.14
C TYR A 34 -1.88 4.58 -6.95
N GLY A 35 -1.34 3.65 -6.23
CA GLY A 35 -1.90 3.18 -4.98
C GLY A 35 -0.87 2.43 -4.16
N ALA A 36 -1.34 1.72 -3.16
CA ALA A 36 -0.47 0.96 -2.28
C ALA A 36 -1.08 -0.39 -1.94
N SER A 37 -0.23 -1.39 -1.88
CA SER A 37 -0.52 -2.71 -1.34
C SER A 37 0.15 -2.76 0.02
N VAL A 38 -0.63 -2.89 1.10
CA VAL A 38 -0.14 -2.90 2.48
C VAL A 38 -0.53 -4.21 3.10
N ILE A 39 0.45 -5.00 3.52
CA ILE A 39 0.24 -6.38 3.91
C ILE A 39 0.98 -6.67 5.23
N LYS A 40 0.36 -7.47 6.06
CA LYS A 40 0.99 -7.99 7.28
C LYS A 40 0.61 -9.45 7.43
N ALA A 41 1.61 -10.33 7.41
CA ALA A 41 1.47 -11.74 7.67
C ALA A 41 2.79 -12.23 8.29
N TYR A 42 2.78 -13.42 8.86
CA TYR A 42 4.01 -13.93 9.49
C TYR A 42 5.16 -14.09 8.49
N TRP A 43 4.86 -14.18 7.19
CA TRP A 43 5.86 -14.39 6.11
C TRP A 43 6.24 -13.09 5.39
N THR A 44 5.65 -11.94 5.75
CA THR A 44 6.00 -10.65 5.14
C THR A 44 7.20 -10.01 5.85
N TYR A 45 7.86 -9.06 5.18
CA TYR A 45 8.98 -8.33 5.76
C TYR A 45 8.50 -7.45 6.92
N GLY A 46 8.85 -7.87 8.12
CA GLY A 46 8.45 -7.20 9.36
C GLY A 46 7.20 -7.77 10.01
N GLY A 47 6.50 -8.72 9.36
CA GLY A 47 5.25 -9.27 9.90
C GLY A 47 5.43 -9.92 11.27
N MET A 48 6.50 -10.66 11.47
CA MET A 48 6.83 -11.31 12.75
C MET A 48 7.06 -10.30 13.88
N LYS A 49 7.34 -9.04 13.54
CA LYS A 49 7.52 -7.94 14.50
C LYS A 49 6.30 -7.04 14.56
N ASP A 50 5.19 -7.49 14.00
CA ASP A 50 3.93 -6.73 13.95
C ASP A 50 4.03 -5.43 13.14
N LEU A 51 4.87 -5.46 12.09
CA LEU A 51 5.11 -4.32 11.21
C LEU A 51 4.60 -4.63 9.80
N TRP A 52 4.35 -3.57 9.02
CA TRP A 52 3.74 -3.66 7.70
C TRP A 52 4.77 -3.70 6.59
N GLU A 53 4.42 -4.41 5.52
CA GLU A 53 5.12 -4.39 4.25
C GLU A 53 4.26 -3.61 3.25
N LEU A 54 4.86 -2.64 2.57
CA LEU A 54 4.16 -1.80 1.61
C LEU A 54 4.83 -1.86 0.25
N ALA A 55 4.03 -1.97 -0.79
CA ALA A 55 4.49 -1.84 -2.16
C ALA A 55 3.66 -0.78 -2.87
N VAL A 56 4.31 0.02 -3.70
CA VAL A 56 3.63 0.96 -4.58
C VAL A 56 3.03 0.16 -5.74
N ILE A 57 1.78 0.46 -6.07
CA ILE A 57 1.09 -0.18 -7.20
C ILE A 57 0.59 0.89 -8.16
N ARG A 58 0.41 0.49 -9.40
CA ARG A 58 -0.11 1.35 -10.46
C ARG A 58 -1.28 0.66 -11.13
N PHE A 59 -2.39 1.37 -11.25
CA PHE A 59 -3.62 0.85 -11.81
C PHE A 59 -3.67 1.05 -13.33
N PHE A 60 -4.29 0.08 -14.02
CA PHE A 60 -4.51 0.13 -15.45
C PHE A 60 -5.95 0.51 -15.72
N GLY A 61 -6.15 1.63 -16.40
CA GLY A 61 -7.48 2.09 -16.77
C GLY A 61 -8.27 2.65 -15.60
N GLU A 62 -9.35 3.35 -15.92
CA GLU A 62 -10.16 4.05 -14.93
C GLU A 62 -11.29 3.21 -14.38
N GLU A 63 -11.76 2.22 -15.15
CA GLU A 63 -12.97 1.46 -14.84
C GLU A 63 -12.73 0.11 -14.15
N ASN A 64 -11.48 -0.31 -14.06
CA ASN A 64 -11.16 -1.56 -13.39
C ASN A 64 -10.12 -1.35 -12.29
N ASN A 65 -10.01 -2.32 -11.41
CA ASN A 65 -9.09 -2.26 -10.28
C ASN A 65 -7.90 -3.20 -10.48
N GLU A 66 -7.53 -3.42 -11.73
CA GLU A 66 -6.32 -4.18 -12.05
C GLU A 66 -5.09 -3.31 -11.84
N TYR A 67 -4.08 -3.86 -11.21
CA TYR A 67 -2.86 -3.14 -10.89
C TYR A 67 -1.65 -4.04 -10.99
N LYS A 68 -0.48 -3.41 -11.07
CA LYS A 68 0.81 -4.08 -10.96
C LYS A 68 1.69 -3.36 -9.95
N LEU A 69 2.69 -4.04 -9.44
CA LEU A 69 3.70 -3.43 -8.59
C LEU A 69 4.54 -2.46 -9.43
N ASP A 70 4.87 -1.31 -8.87
CA ASP A 70 5.68 -0.29 -9.53
C ASP A 70 6.91 0.01 -8.67
N TYR A 71 8.09 -0.37 -9.17
CA TYR A 71 9.35 -0.17 -8.47
C TYR A 71 10.13 1.03 -9.00
N ASP A 72 9.55 1.80 -9.94
CA ASP A 72 10.22 2.89 -10.61
C ASP A 72 9.84 4.27 -10.07
N THR A 73 9.14 4.32 -8.94
CA THR A 73 8.77 5.60 -8.32
C THR A 73 9.85 6.08 -7.36
N GLU A 74 9.84 7.39 -7.08
CA GLU A 74 10.74 7.99 -6.11
C GLU A 74 10.43 7.61 -4.65
N ILE A 75 9.27 6.99 -4.40
CA ILE A 75 8.88 6.56 -3.05
C ILE A 75 9.67 5.33 -2.61
N THR A 76 9.74 4.34 -3.48
CA THR A 76 10.49 3.12 -3.22
C THR A 76 10.81 2.41 -4.53
N ASP A 77 11.99 1.86 -4.62
CA ASP A 77 12.44 1.06 -5.77
C ASP A 77 12.24 -0.44 -5.52
N ASN A 78 11.56 -0.78 -4.42
CA ASN A 78 11.29 -2.16 -4.05
C ASN A 78 10.16 -2.18 -3.02
N VAL A 79 9.84 -3.36 -2.53
CA VAL A 79 8.92 -3.51 -1.41
C VAL A 79 9.56 -2.94 -0.15
N CYS A 80 8.81 -2.12 0.58
CA CYS A 80 9.28 -1.48 1.82
C CYS A 80 8.70 -2.23 3.01
N GLY A 81 9.57 -2.91 3.78
CA GLY A 81 9.15 -3.67 4.95
C GLY A 81 9.39 -2.94 6.27
N TYR A 82 8.97 -3.58 7.36
CA TYR A 82 9.18 -3.11 8.74
C TYR A 82 8.59 -1.73 9.03
N ASN A 83 7.41 -1.44 8.47
CA ASN A 83 6.74 -0.16 8.66
C ASN A 83 5.77 -0.18 9.84
N THR A 84 5.82 0.87 10.67
CA THR A 84 4.77 1.15 11.65
C THR A 84 3.55 1.71 10.93
N ASP A 85 2.43 1.85 11.65
CA ASP A 85 1.25 2.53 11.10
C ASP A 85 1.59 3.97 10.67
N ASP A 86 2.40 4.68 11.46
CA ASP A 86 2.86 6.03 11.12
C ASP A 86 3.66 6.04 9.82
N ASP A 87 4.58 5.07 9.67
CA ASP A 87 5.38 4.94 8.45
C ASP A 87 4.49 4.70 7.24
N VAL A 88 3.48 3.83 7.39
CA VAL A 88 2.54 3.55 6.29
C VAL A 88 1.81 4.82 5.89
N ARG A 89 1.31 5.61 6.86
CA ARG A 89 0.60 6.84 6.55
C ARG A 89 1.51 7.86 5.84
N GLU A 90 2.78 7.97 6.23
CA GLU A 90 3.74 8.83 5.53
C GLU A 90 3.96 8.37 4.09
N LEU A 91 4.13 7.06 3.88
CA LEU A 91 4.29 6.50 2.55
C LEU A 91 3.05 6.72 1.69
N LEU A 92 1.86 6.51 2.26
CA LEU A 92 0.59 6.76 1.56
C LEU A 92 0.49 8.22 1.10
N ALA A 93 0.88 9.17 1.96
CA ALA A 93 0.89 10.59 1.60
C ALA A 93 1.84 10.87 0.44
N GLY A 94 3.02 10.27 0.46
CA GLY A 94 4.00 10.41 -0.62
C GLY A 94 3.50 9.85 -1.94
N ILE A 95 2.86 8.67 -1.90
CA ILE A 95 2.32 8.03 -3.10
C ILE A 95 1.18 8.88 -3.69
N LYS A 96 0.31 9.39 -2.82
CA LYS A 96 -0.79 10.25 -3.23
C LYS A 96 -0.29 11.53 -3.92
N ALA A 97 0.89 12.01 -3.54
CA ALA A 97 1.49 13.23 -4.08
C ALA A 97 2.26 13.01 -5.37
N LEU A 98 2.44 11.78 -5.83
CA LEU A 98 3.13 11.49 -7.08
C LEU A 98 2.37 12.09 -8.26
N GLU A 99 3.12 12.54 -9.28
CA GLU A 99 2.49 13.00 -10.51
C GLU A 99 1.89 11.82 -11.27
N ASN A 100 0.78 12.07 -11.95
CA ASN A 100 0.13 11.07 -12.78
C ASN A 100 1.11 10.62 -13.88
N PRO A 101 1.43 9.31 -13.99
CA PRO A 101 2.42 8.83 -14.94
C PRO A 101 1.99 8.95 -16.39
N ASP A 102 0.69 9.16 -16.64
CA ASP A 102 0.13 9.26 -17.99
C ASP A 102 0.05 10.71 -18.49
N LYS A 103 0.66 11.63 -17.76
CA LYS A 103 0.75 13.04 -18.17
C LYS A 103 2.15 13.35 -18.71
#